data_67467b246f29a127b2fd2b1ba0cf7f91
#
_entry.id   67467b246f29a127b2fd2b1ba0cf7f91
#
_cell.length_a   1.000
_cell.length_b   1.000
_cell.length_c   1.000
_cell.angle_alpha   90.00
_cell.angle_beta   90.00
_cell.angle_gamma   90.00
#
_symmetry.space_group_name_H-M   'P 1'
#
loop_
_entity.id
_entity.type
_entity.pdbx_description
1 polymer ?
#
loop_
_entity_poly.entity_id
_entity_poly.type
_entity_poly.pdbx_seq_one_letter_code
_entity_poly.pdbx_strand_id
1 'polypeptide(L)'
;MPARTGKQYIDGLSQRPPNLYMSGKRIKDPTKENGLRGGIKTLARLYDLQHDPAVGKDMTYESPTTGDQVGMSFLTPRTHDDLERRHQMMRNWAKITCGMMGLDLQFIVGMMVMRLLDLLL
;
A
#
# COMPACT_ATOMS: atom_id res chain seq x y z
N MET A 1 -1.64 -8.96 -10.20
CA MET A 1 -2.47 -9.21 -8.99
C MET A 1 -3.40 -8.02 -8.81
N PRO A 2 -4.71 -8.21 -8.82
CA PRO A 2 -5.65 -7.10 -8.65
C PRO A 2 -5.50 -6.41 -7.29
N ALA A 3 -6.01 -5.19 -7.18
CA ALA A 3 -6.01 -4.43 -5.94
C ALA A 3 -6.73 -5.20 -4.82
N ARG A 4 -6.07 -5.34 -3.68
CA ARG A 4 -6.62 -6.06 -2.51
C ARG A 4 -7.53 -5.15 -1.70
N THR A 5 -8.51 -5.74 -0.99
CA THR A 5 -9.27 -5.04 0.04
C THR A 5 -8.52 -5.02 1.37
N GLY A 6 -8.90 -4.10 2.26
CA GLY A 6 -8.36 -4.06 3.63
C GLY A 6 -8.62 -5.36 4.40
N LYS A 7 -9.79 -5.99 4.18
CA LYS A 7 -10.08 -7.31 4.77
C LYS A 7 -9.09 -8.37 4.30
N GLN A 8 -8.83 -8.48 2.99
CA GLN A 8 -7.87 -9.43 2.43
C GLN A 8 -6.45 -9.18 2.97
N TYR A 9 -6.08 -7.93 3.20
CA TYR A 9 -4.79 -7.57 3.80
C TYR A 9 -4.68 -8.09 5.25
N ILE A 10 -5.69 -7.85 6.09
CA ILE A 10 -5.73 -8.31 7.49
C ILE A 10 -5.76 -9.84 7.56
N ASP A 11 -6.60 -10.48 6.76
CA ASP A 11 -6.71 -11.95 6.70
C ASP A 11 -5.37 -12.58 6.28
N GLY A 12 -4.69 -11.97 5.31
CA GLY A 12 -3.37 -12.41 4.85
C GLY A 12 -2.30 -12.34 5.94
N LEU A 13 -2.28 -11.27 6.74
CA LEU A 13 -1.37 -11.12 7.88
C LEU A 13 -1.64 -12.13 9.00
N SER A 14 -2.90 -12.46 9.24
CA SER A 14 -3.29 -13.44 10.26
C SER A 14 -2.97 -14.87 9.83
N GLN A 15 -3.21 -15.21 8.55
CA GLN A 15 -2.96 -16.56 8.00
C GLN A 15 -1.47 -16.85 7.80
N ARG A 16 -0.69 -15.85 7.42
CA ARG A 16 0.76 -15.96 7.17
C ARG A 16 1.49 -14.84 7.91
N PRO A 17 1.56 -14.93 9.25
CA PRO A 17 2.21 -13.89 10.03
C PRO A 17 3.69 -13.80 9.66
N PRO A 18 4.23 -12.58 9.48
CA PRO A 18 5.64 -12.37 9.26
C PRO A 18 6.45 -12.82 10.49
N ASN A 19 7.72 -13.12 10.29
CA ASN A 19 8.62 -13.45 11.38
C ASN A 19 9.01 -12.15 12.12
N LEU A 20 8.19 -11.74 13.07
CA LEU A 20 8.26 -10.47 13.76
C LEU A 20 8.55 -10.63 15.24
N TYR A 21 9.46 -9.81 15.75
CA TYR A 21 9.82 -9.75 17.17
C TYR A 21 9.61 -8.33 17.70
N MET A 22 8.99 -8.21 18.87
CA MET A 22 8.87 -6.96 19.61
C MET A 22 9.33 -7.17 21.06
N SER A 23 10.20 -6.29 21.53
CA SER A 23 10.78 -6.41 22.90
C SER A 23 11.31 -7.81 23.22
N GLY A 24 11.99 -8.45 22.26
CA GLY A 24 12.54 -9.79 22.40
C GLY A 24 11.54 -10.94 22.32
N LYS A 25 10.25 -10.67 22.15
CA LYS A 25 9.19 -11.69 22.04
C LYS A 25 8.70 -11.81 20.60
N ARG A 26 8.55 -13.05 20.13
CA ARG A 26 7.97 -13.34 18.82
C ARG A 26 6.46 -13.04 18.82
N ILE A 27 6.02 -12.25 17.87
CA ILE A 27 4.61 -11.93 17.65
C ILE A 27 3.99 -13.01 16.75
N LYS A 28 3.02 -13.75 17.28
CA LYS A 28 2.33 -14.82 16.54
C LYS A 28 1.27 -14.28 15.58
N ASP A 29 0.55 -13.24 16.00
CA ASP A 29 -0.51 -12.60 15.21
C ASP A 29 -0.39 -11.07 15.35
N PRO A 30 0.19 -10.39 14.36
CA PRO A 30 0.38 -8.94 14.42
C PRO A 30 -0.94 -8.16 14.43
N THR A 31 -2.03 -8.75 13.95
CA THR A 31 -3.34 -8.10 13.90
C THR A 31 -3.97 -7.91 15.29
N LYS A 32 -3.54 -8.72 16.26
CA LYS A 32 -4.01 -8.67 17.66
C LYS A 32 -3.06 -7.90 18.57
N GLU A 33 -1.84 -7.65 18.11
CA GLU A 33 -0.82 -6.97 18.94
C GLU A 33 -1.16 -5.49 19.12
N ASN A 34 -1.23 -5.03 20.38
CA ASN A 34 -1.65 -3.66 20.72
C ASN A 34 -0.79 -2.58 20.05
N GLY A 35 0.53 -2.79 19.95
CA GLY A 35 1.46 -1.86 19.33
C GLY A 35 1.34 -1.77 17.79
N LEU A 36 0.75 -2.76 17.14
CA LEU A 36 0.68 -2.86 15.67
C LEU A 36 -0.74 -2.68 15.13
N ARG A 37 -1.74 -3.03 15.91
CA ARG A 37 -3.16 -3.05 15.52
C ARG A 37 -3.64 -1.73 14.90
N GLY A 38 -3.20 -0.60 15.46
CA GLY A 38 -3.58 0.73 14.95
C GLY A 38 -3.06 0.97 13.52
N GLY A 39 -1.77 0.74 13.31
CA GLY A 39 -1.13 0.87 12.00
C GLY A 39 -1.73 -0.09 10.96
N ILE A 40 -1.96 -1.34 11.34
CA ILE A 40 -2.58 -2.34 10.46
C ILE A 40 -3.98 -1.91 10.02
N LYS A 41 -4.80 -1.36 10.94
CA LYS A 41 -6.12 -0.82 10.58
C LYS A 41 -6.03 0.37 9.64
N THR A 42 -5.06 1.26 9.84
CA THR A 42 -4.84 2.40 8.94
C THR A 42 -4.45 1.91 7.55
N LEU A 43 -3.52 0.98 7.45
CA LEU A 43 -3.14 0.37 6.17
C LEU A 43 -4.32 -0.32 5.48
N ALA A 44 -5.14 -1.07 6.23
CA ALA A 44 -6.34 -1.70 5.68
C ALA A 44 -7.30 -0.67 5.07
N ARG A 45 -7.49 0.50 5.71
CA ARG A 45 -8.28 1.60 5.14
C ARG A 45 -7.69 2.15 3.84
N LEU A 46 -6.36 2.20 3.72
CA LEU A 46 -5.72 2.63 2.45
C LEU A 46 -5.98 1.62 1.32
N TYR A 47 -6.02 0.33 1.62
CA TYR A 47 -6.44 -0.68 0.65
C TYR A 47 -7.92 -0.52 0.26
N ASP A 48 -8.80 -0.25 1.21
CA ASP A 48 -10.23 -0.06 0.96
C ASP A 48 -10.51 1.19 0.09
N LEU A 49 -9.67 2.24 0.16
CA LEU A 49 -9.77 3.40 -0.72
C LEU A 49 -9.68 3.04 -2.21
N GLN A 50 -9.00 1.95 -2.56
CA GLN A 50 -8.86 1.49 -3.94
C GLN A 50 -10.21 1.00 -4.52
N HIS A 51 -11.17 0.71 -3.64
CA HIS A 51 -12.52 0.24 -3.98
C HIS A 51 -13.61 1.28 -3.68
N ASP A 52 -13.24 2.46 -3.20
CA ASP A 52 -14.17 3.54 -2.91
C ASP A 52 -14.68 4.17 -4.21
N PRO A 53 -16.00 4.25 -4.43
CA PRO A 53 -16.57 4.85 -5.64
C PRO A 53 -16.17 6.30 -5.89
N ALA A 54 -15.88 7.07 -4.82
CA ALA A 54 -15.55 8.49 -4.93
C ALA A 54 -14.09 8.74 -5.33
N VAL A 55 -13.15 7.90 -4.86
CA VAL A 55 -11.71 8.13 -5.01
C VAL A 55 -10.95 6.96 -5.64
N GLY A 56 -11.57 5.81 -5.84
CA GLY A 56 -10.93 4.59 -6.34
C GLY A 56 -10.24 4.78 -7.71
N LYS A 57 -10.78 5.64 -8.56
CA LYS A 57 -10.17 6.01 -9.86
C LYS A 57 -8.80 6.68 -9.71
N ASP A 58 -8.61 7.44 -8.63
CA ASP A 58 -7.34 8.08 -8.32
C ASP A 58 -6.36 7.13 -7.62
N MET A 59 -6.87 6.01 -7.10
CA MET A 59 -6.10 5.06 -6.29
C MET A 59 -5.62 3.84 -7.07
N THR A 60 -6.15 3.61 -8.27
CA THR A 60 -5.84 2.45 -9.10
C THR A 60 -5.60 2.85 -10.56
N TYR A 61 -4.91 1.96 -11.28
CA TYR A 61 -4.76 2.05 -12.74
C TYR A 61 -4.82 0.64 -13.35
N GLU A 62 -5.11 0.56 -14.64
CA GLU A 62 -5.09 -0.70 -15.37
C GLU A 62 -3.66 -1.09 -15.69
N SER A 63 -3.25 -2.27 -15.25
CA SER A 63 -1.92 -2.81 -15.55
C SER A 63 -1.77 -3.11 -17.03
N PRO A 64 -0.78 -2.54 -17.72
CA PRO A 64 -0.57 -2.78 -19.17
C PRO A 64 -0.16 -4.21 -19.49
N THR A 65 0.27 -5.00 -18.49
CA THR A 65 0.71 -6.39 -18.68
C THR A 65 -0.38 -7.39 -18.39
N THR A 66 -1.30 -7.12 -17.48
CA THR A 66 -2.31 -8.10 -17.03
C THR A 66 -3.75 -7.63 -17.23
N GLY A 67 -3.99 -6.34 -17.52
CA GLY A 67 -5.33 -5.75 -17.59
C GLY A 67 -6.03 -5.63 -16.22
N ASP A 68 -5.38 -6.05 -15.14
CA ASP A 68 -5.94 -5.94 -13.79
C ASP A 68 -5.94 -4.47 -13.31
N GLN A 69 -6.93 -4.12 -12.48
CA GLN A 69 -6.86 -2.90 -11.69
C GLN A 69 -5.88 -3.09 -10.53
N VAL A 70 -4.81 -2.32 -10.53
CA VAL A 70 -3.72 -2.39 -9.54
C VAL A 70 -3.52 -1.03 -8.86
N GLY A 71 -2.91 -1.04 -7.67
CA GLY A 71 -2.69 0.19 -6.91
C GLY A 71 -1.82 1.21 -7.67
N MET A 72 -2.22 2.49 -7.64
CA MET A 72 -1.53 3.60 -8.32
C MET A 72 -0.06 3.77 -7.86
N SER A 73 0.31 3.27 -6.67
CA SER A 73 1.68 3.29 -6.17
C SER A 73 2.67 2.52 -7.04
N PHE A 74 2.19 1.53 -7.81
CA PHE A 74 3.00 0.72 -8.73
C PHE A 74 3.11 1.32 -10.14
N LEU A 75 2.42 2.42 -10.43
CA LEU A 75 2.52 3.11 -11.71
C LEU A 75 3.94 3.67 -11.88
N THR A 76 4.66 3.22 -12.90
CA THR A 76 5.91 3.85 -13.33
C THR A 76 5.57 5.09 -14.14
N PRO A 77 5.82 6.32 -13.64
CA PRO A 77 5.44 7.52 -14.35
C PRO A 77 6.31 7.71 -15.60
N ARG A 78 5.69 7.89 -16.74
CA ARG A 78 6.35 8.18 -18.02
C ARG A 78 5.95 9.54 -18.59
N THR A 79 4.85 10.10 -18.09
CA THR A 79 4.28 11.38 -18.52
C THR A 79 4.05 12.30 -17.33
N HIS A 80 3.84 13.58 -17.59
CA HIS A 80 3.43 14.53 -16.56
C HIS A 80 2.08 14.16 -15.94
N ASP A 81 1.16 13.62 -16.74
CA ASP A 81 -0.14 13.14 -16.25
C ASP A 81 0.01 11.98 -15.26
N ASP A 82 0.92 11.03 -15.51
CA ASP A 82 1.20 9.94 -14.58
C ASP A 82 1.71 10.46 -13.22
N LEU A 83 2.53 11.51 -13.25
CA LEU A 83 3.03 12.14 -12.01
C LEU A 83 1.89 12.82 -11.25
N GLU A 84 1.00 13.54 -11.95
CA GLU A 84 -0.14 14.20 -11.31
C GLU A 84 -1.11 13.17 -10.71
N ARG A 85 -1.38 12.07 -11.41
CA ARG A 85 -2.21 10.96 -10.91
C ARG A 85 -1.60 10.33 -9.65
N ARG A 86 -0.29 10.07 -9.62
CA ARG A 86 0.40 9.60 -8.41
C ARG A 86 0.33 10.63 -7.29
N HIS A 87 0.50 11.90 -7.58
CA HIS A 87 0.38 12.99 -6.62
C HIS A 87 -1.02 13.04 -6.00
N GLN A 88 -2.07 12.90 -6.82
CA GLN A 88 -3.44 12.85 -6.33
C GLN A 88 -3.70 11.65 -5.42
N MET A 89 -3.18 10.47 -5.77
CA MET A 89 -3.20 9.29 -4.89
C MET A 89 -2.53 9.58 -3.55
N MET A 90 -1.34 10.18 -3.54
CA MET A 90 -0.63 10.53 -2.31
C MET A 90 -1.39 11.54 -1.46
N ARG A 91 -2.06 12.53 -2.07
CA ARG A 91 -2.95 13.46 -1.35
C ARG A 91 -4.10 12.73 -0.65
N ASN A 92 -4.72 11.76 -1.33
CA ASN A 92 -5.80 10.96 -0.74
C ASN A 92 -5.29 10.11 0.43
N TRP A 93 -4.11 9.52 0.32
CA TRP A 93 -3.46 8.81 1.42
C TRP A 93 -3.14 9.74 2.60
N ALA A 94 -2.60 10.92 2.32
CA ALA A 94 -2.23 11.89 3.35
C ALA A 94 -3.44 12.34 4.21
N LYS A 95 -4.64 12.41 3.64
CA LYS A 95 -5.88 12.70 4.37
C LYS A 95 -6.20 11.66 5.45
N ILE A 96 -5.83 10.39 5.23
CA ILE A 96 -6.06 9.30 6.20
C ILE A 96 -4.91 9.18 7.19
N THR A 97 -3.67 9.33 6.71
CA THR A 97 -2.46 9.10 7.50
C THR A 97 -1.90 10.36 8.14
N CYS A 98 -2.57 11.50 7.99
CA CYS A 98 -2.10 12.81 8.48
C CYS A 98 -0.68 13.15 7.99
N GLY A 99 -0.32 12.73 6.77
CA GLY A 99 1.01 12.95 6.20
C GLY A 99 2.09 12.01 6.69
N MET A 100 1.78 11.04 7.55
CA MET A 100 2.75 10.08 8.13
C MET A 100 3.22 8.98 7.15
N MET A 101 2.88 9.11 5.86
CA MET A 101 3.24 8.12 4.81
C MET A 101 4.74 7.93 4.62
N GLY A 102 5.57 8.91 4.97
CA GLY A 102 7.02 8.75 4.92
C GLY A 102 7.59 7.67 5.84
N LEU A 103 6.77 7.19 6.78
CA LEU A 103 7.07 6.09 7.68
C LEU A 103 6.40 4.78 7.24
N ASP A 104 5.62 4.81 6.14
CA ASP A 104 4.90 3.64 5.66
C ASP A 104 5.81 2.77 4.79
N LEU A 105 5.96 1.53 5.20
CA LEU A 105 6.81 0.52 4.55
C LEU A 105 6.44 0.32 3.06
N GLN A 106 5.18 0.49 2.70
CA GLN A 106 4.71 0.33 1.33
C GLN A 106 5.20 1.44 0.40
N PHE A 107 5.35 2.65 0.91
CA PHE A 107 5.93 3.77 0.18
C PHE A 107 7.44 3.55 -0.03
N ILE A 108 8.15 3.11 1.02
CA ILE A 108 9.58 2.80 0.97
C ILE A 108 9.86 1.63 0.02
N VAL A 109 9.07 0.55 0.10
CA VAL A 109 9.21 -0.62 -0.78
C VAL A 109 8.88 -0.25 -2.23
N GLY A 110 7.84 0.54 -2.48
CA GLY A 110 7.51 1.02 -3.83
C GLY A 110 8.65 1.87 -4.43
N MET A 111 9.28 2.73 -3.65
CA MET A 111 10.44 3.52 -4.09
C MET A 111 11.69 2.66 -4.28
N MET A 112 11.94 1.68 -3.41
CA MET A 112 13.08 0.76 -3.54
C MET A 112 12.97 -0.13 -4.78
N VAL A 113 11.78 -0.69 -5.06
CA VAL A 113 11.54 -1.52 -6.26
C VAL A 113 11.76 -0.69 -7.52
N MET A 114 11.30 0.56 -7.56
CA MET A 114 11.54 1.45 -8.71
C MET A 114 13.04 1.73 -8.92
N ARG A 115 13.80 2.01 -7.86
CA ARG A 115 15.26 2.20 -7.96
C ARG A 115 16.01 0.93 -8.36
N LEU A 116 15.55 -0.25 -7.92
CA LEU A 116 16.19 -1.52 -8.32
C LEU A 116 15.95 -1.83 -9.81
N LEU A 117 14.77 -1.51 -10.34
CA LEU A 117 14.47 -1.67 -11.76
C LEU A 117 15.27 -0.70 -12.63
N ASP A 118 15.47 0.55 -12.19
CA ASP A 118 16.30 1.53 -12.89
C ASP A 118 17.81 1.16 -12.90
N LEU A 119 18.25 0.32 -11.96
CA LEU A 119 19.65 -0.17 -11.91
C LEU A 119 19.87 -1.47 -12.70
N LEU A 120 18.79 -2.15 -13.09
CA LEU A 120 18.85 -3.43 -13.82
C LEU A 120 18.51 -3.29 -15.32
N LEU A 121 18.12 -2.10 -15.79
CA LEU A 121 17.86 -1.72 -17.18
C LEU A 121 18.90 -0.73 -17.68
#